data_df143ad159591837211e8de3fcbe3a05
#
_entry.id   df143ad159591837211e8de3fcbe3a05
#
_cell.length_a   1.000
_cell.length_b   1.000
_cell.length_c   1.000
_cell.angle_alpha   90.00
_cell.angle_beta   90.00
_cell.angle_gamma   90.00
#
_symmetry.space_group_name_H-M   'P 1'
#
loop_
_entity.id
_entity.type
_entity.pdbx_description
1 polymer ?
#
loop_
_entity_poly.entity_id
_entity_poly.type
_entity_poly.pdbx_seq_one_letter_code
_entity_poly.pdbx_strand_id
1 'polypeptide(L)'
;MFHVKHMDWRISMNQIMTVNEKEYTIIKLLGKGKGGYSYLANDGEKEVVLKQIHHEPCDYYQFGNKLESELNDYKKLIQIGIRMPKLLDVDHEKERIVKEYIEGKTVFDMVLNDCLPESCICQMLEMCNVLYPANTNIDYFPTNFVLQKDELYYIDYECNDYMEEWNFENWGIQYWSKTDTFLQYSKEHP
;
A
#
# COMPACT_ATOMS: atom_id res chain seq x y z
N MET A 1 15.22 -33.68 -10.28
CA MET A 1 16.11 -32.56 -9.92
C MET A 1 15.71 -31.37 -10.78
N PHE A 2 14.72 -30.60 -10.31
CA PHE A 2 14.19 -29.46 -11.06
C PHE A 2 14.94 -28.21 -10.62
N HIS A 3 15.69 -27.62 -11.54
CA HIS A 3 16.32 -26.31 -11.35
C HIS A 3 15.24 -25.26 -11.38
N VAL A 4 14.81 -24.77 -10.21
CA VAL A 4 14.06 -23.52 -10.11
C VAL A 4 15.07 -22.41 -10.44
N LYS A 5 14.96 -21.85 -11.64
CA LYS A 5 15.65 -20.61 -11.97
C LYS A 5 15.14 -19.53 -11.03
N HIS A 6 15.98 -19.10 -10.09
CA HIS A 6 15.78 -17.83 -9.40
C HIS A 6 15.75 -16.74 -10.47
N MET A 7 14.56 -16.29 -10.80
CA MET A 7 14.39 -15.09 -11.62
C MET A 7 14.81 -13.90 -10.75
N ASP A 8 15.96 -13.31 -11.10
CA ASP A 8 16.53 -12.14 -10.42
C ASP A 8 15.62 -10.94 -10.72
N TRP A 9 14.73 -10.60 -9.79
CA TRP A 9 13.73 -9.52 -9.88
C TRP A 9 14.34 -8.11 -9.72
N ARG A 10 15.66 -7.98 -9.88
CA ARG A 10 16.31 -6.67 -9.99
C ARG A 10 15.91 -6.04 -11.30
N ILE A 11 14.74 -5.36 -11.27
CA ILE A 11 14.32 -4.51 -12.37
C ILE A 11 15.35 -3.39 -12.50
N SER A 12 16.04 -3.35 -13.65
CA SER A 12 16.94 -2.24 -13.98
C SER A 12 16.11 -0.97 -14.18
N MET A 13 16.63 0.19 -13.74
CA MET A 13 16.05 1.48 -14.08
C MET A 13 15.83 1.56 -15.60
N ASN A 14 14.68 2.13 -16.01
CA ASN A 14 14.20 2.24 -17.40
C ASN A 14 13.64 0.95 -18.01
N GLN A 15 13.34 -0.09 -17.22
CA GLN A 15 12.58 -1.23 -17.74
C GLN A 15 11.17 -0.80 -18.11
N ILE A 16 10.67 -1.29 -19.24
CA ILE A 16 9.29 -1.06 -19.68
C ILE A 16 8.41 -2.23 -19.19
N MET A 17 7.29 -1.89 -18.58
CA MET A 17 6.22 -2.82 -18.26
C MET A 17 4.96 -2.38 -18.99
N THR A 18 4.19 -3.36 -19.50
CA THR A 18 2.93 -3.06 -20.19
C THR A 18 1.74 -3.41 -19.29
N VAL A 19 0.70 -2.59 -19.31
CA VAL A 19 -0.61 -2.88 -18.74
C VAL A 19 -1.63 -2.73 -19.87
N ASN A 20 -2.33 -3.81 -20.19
CA ASN A 20 -3.05 -3.93 -21.44
C ASN A 20 -2.13 -3.59 -22.63
N GLU A 21 -2.45 -2.58 -23.43
CA GLU A 21 -1.62 -2.15 -24.57
C GLU A 21 -0.72 -0.94 -24.27
N LYS A 22 -0.82 -0.37 -23.05
CA LYS A 22 -0.06 0.83 -22.66
C LYS A 22 1.27 0.47 -22.01
N GLU A 23 2.33 1.17 -22.41
CA GLU A 23 3.68 1.04 -21.86
C GLU A 23 3.91 1.99 -20.70
N TYR A 24 4.64 1.51 -19.69
CA TYR A 24 5.03 2.26 -18.49
C TYR A 24 6.53 2.08 -18.26
N THR A 25 7.25 3.18 -18.15
CA THR A 25 8.68 3.16 -17.83
C THR A 25 8.86 3.11 -16.32
N ILE A 26 9.49 2.06 -15.82
CA ILE A 26 9.76 1.89 -14.39
C ILE A 26 10.87 2.84 -13.96
N ILE A 27 10.58 3.66 -12.93
CA ILE A 27 11.52 4.61 -12.35
C ILE A 27 12.26 3.96 -11.18
N LYS A 28 11.51 3.38 -10.23
CA LYS A 28 12.07 2.70 -9.05
C LYS A 28 11.06 1.77 -8.39
N LEU A 29 11.55 0.81 -7.61
CA LEU A 29 10.74 0.03 -6.68
C LEU A 29 10.36 0.93 -5.49
N LEU A 30 9.07 0.97 -5.15
CA LEU A 30 8.55 1.64 -3.96
C LEU A 30 8.47 0.70 -2.76
N GLY A 31 8.13 -0.57 -3.01
CA GLY A 31 8.04 -1.57 -1.95
C GLY A 31 7.66 -2.96 -2.48
N LYS A 32 7.93 -3.95 -1.62
CA LYS A 32 7.50 -5.33 -1.79
C LYS A 32 6.58 -5.67 -0.62
N GLY A 33 5.34 -5.98 -0.92
CA GLY A 33 4.36 -6.47 0.05
C GLY A 33 4.02 -7.94 -0.16
N LYS A 34 3.12 -8.49 0.65
CA LYS A 34 2.59 -9.86 0.54
C LYS A 34 1.84 -10.08 -0.79
N GLY A 35 1.18 -9.04 -1.30
CA GLY A 35 0.37 -9.09 -2.51
C GLY A 35 1.15 -8.86 -3.80
N GLY A 36 2.25 -8.10 -3.77
CA GLY A 36 2.93 -7.70 -5.00
C GLY A 36 4.11 -6.77 -4.81
N TYR A 37 4.68 -6.37 -5.94
CA TYR A 37 5.72 -5.36 -6.05
C TYR A 37 5.10 -4.06 -6.54
N SER A 38 5.29 -2.96 -5.81
CA SER A 38 4.83 -1.63 -6.21
C SER A 38 5.99 -0.81 -6.76
N TYR A 39 5.81 -0.29 -7.96
CA TYR A 39 6.82 0.52 -8.67
C TYR A 39 6.29 1.92 -8.90
N LEU A 40 7.15 2.92 -8.73
CA LEU A 40 6.95 4.22 -9.37
C LEU A 40 7.25 4.07 -10.86
N ALA A 41 6.32 4.45 -11.69
CA ALA A 41 6.42 4.35 -13.14
C ALA A 41 5.95 5.65 -13.80
N ASN A 42 6.37 5.88 -15.04
CA ASN A 42 5.89 6.99 -15.87
C ASN A 42 5.11 6.43 -17.05
N ASP A 43 3.93 7.00 -17.32
CA ASP A 43 3.04 6.57 -18.40
C ASP A 43 3.21 7.38 -19.71
N GLY A 44 4.27 8.21 -19.75
CA GLY A 44 4.57 9.15 -20.85
C GLY A 44 4.09 10.58 -20.55
N GLU A 45 3.17 10.77 -19.61
CA GLU A 45 2.62 12.08 -19.24
C GLU A 45 2.85 12.40 -17.76
N LYS A 46 2.67 11.40 -16.88
CA LYS A 46 2.73 11.57 -15.43
C LYS A 46 3.27 10.33 -14.72
N GLU A 47 3.62 10.52 -13.46
CA GLU A 47 3.99 9.44 -12.56
C GLU A 47 2.74 8.72 -12.05
N VAL A 48 2.85 7.40 -11.96
CA VAL A 48 1.82 6.47 -11.47
C VAL A 48 2.47 5.40 -10.60
N VAL A 49 1.67 4.68 -9.83
CA VAL A 49 2.10 3.44 -9.19
C VAL A 49 1.63 2.26 -10.04
N LEU A 50 2.58 1.41 -10.46
CA LEU A 50 2.30 0.14 -11.11
C LEU A 50 2.59 -0.97 -10.10
N LYS A 51 1.55 -1.74 -9.72
CA LYS A 51 1.67 -2.90 -8.85
C LYS A 51 1.62 -4.18 -9.68
N GLN A 52 2.65 -5.01 -9.55
CA GLN A 52 2.70 -6.37 -10.10
C GLN A 52 2.35 -7.35 -9.01
N ILE A 53 1.26 -8.07 -9.14
CA ILE A 53 0.91 -9.17 -8.24
C ILE A 53 1.95 -10.29 -8.40
N HIS A 54 2.32 -10.94 -7.31
CA HIS A 54 3.17 -12.13 -7.30
C HIS A 54 2.53 -13.29 -6.53
N HIS A 55 2.95 -14.50 -6.87
CA HIS A 55 2.47 -15.75 -6.24
C HIS A 55 3.58 -16.44 -5.44
N GLU A 56 4.52 -15.66 -4.89
CA GLU A 56 5.54 -16.20 -4.00
C GLU A 56 4.87 -16.83 -2.78
N PRO A 57 5.35 -18.01 -2.32
CA PRO A 57 4.81 -18.65 -1.13
C PRO A 57 4.86 -17.72 0.08
N CYS A 58 3.77 -17.65 0.82
CA CYS A 58 3.71 -16.94 2.09
C CYS A 58 3.18 -17.91 3.14
N ASP A 59 3.93 -18.14 4.21
CA ASP A 59 3.61 -19.15 5.24
C ASP A 59 2.31 -18.82 6.01
N TYR A 60 1.83 -17.58 5.92
CA TYR A 60 0.70 -17.08 6.73
C TYR A 60 -0.59 -16.87 5.94
N TYR A 61 -0.59 -17.05 4.61
CA TYR A 61 -1.75 -16.68 3.78
C TYR A 61 -1.90 -17.62 2.58
N GLN A 62 -3.05 -18.28 2.49
CA GLN A 62 -3.49 -18.93 1.26
C GLN A 62 -4.36 -17.92 0.51
N PHE A 63 -3.75 -17.25 -0.44
CA PHE A 63 -4.48 -16.34 -1.32
C PHE A 63 -5.28 -17.15 -2.35
N GLY A 64 -6.56 -16.83 -2.49
CA GLY A 64 -7.30 -17.10 -3.70
C GLY A 64 -6.82 -16.21 -4.87
N ASN A 65 -7.71 -15.55 -5.58
CA ASN A 65 -7.35 -14.57 -6.59
C ASN A 65 -6.98 -13.24 -5.91
N LYS A 66 -5.67 -12.97 -5.76
CA LYS A 66 -5.13 -11.76 -5.11
C LYS A 66 -5.59 -10.48 -5.80
N LEU A 67 -5.60 -10.46 -7.14
CA LEU A 67 -6.02 -9.31 -7.92
C LEU A 67 -7.49 -8.96 -7.64
N GLU A 68 -8.38 -9.95 -7.71
CA GLU A 68 -9.80 -9.74 -7.44
C GLU A 68 -10.07 -9.34 -5.98
N SER A 69 -9.32 -9.90 -5.03
CA SER A 69 -9.41 -9.50 -3.62
C SER A 69 -9.09 -8.01 -3.47
N GLU A 70 -7.95 -7.56 -4.00
CA GLU A 70 -7.53 -6.16 -3.93
C GLU A 70 -8.52 -5.20 -4.62
N LEU A 71 -9.09 -5.61 -5.76
CA LEU A 71 -10.12 -4.82 -6.46
C LEU A 71 -11.45 -4.74 -5.69
N ASN A 72 -11.83 -5.80 -4.99
CA ASN A 72 -13.04 -5.82 -4.16
C ASN A 72 -12.85 -4.95 -2.91
N ASP A 73 -11.68 -5.02 -2.27
CA ASP A 73 -11.32 -4.19 -1.13
C ASP A 73 -11.31 -2.71 -1.53
N TYR A 74 -10.71 -2.38 -2.68
CA TYR A 74 -10.76 -1.02 -3.24
C TYR A 74 -12.20 -0.51 -3.37
N LYS A 75 -13.10 -1.30 -3.99
CA LYS A 75 -14.51 -0.91 -4.15
C LYS A 75 -15.19 -0.68 -2.79
N LYS A 76 -14.95 -1.59 -1.83
CA LYS A 76 -15.49 -1.49 -0.47
C LYS A 76 -15.03 -0.22 0.22
N LEU A 77 -13.73 0.06 0.20
CA LEU A 77 -13.13 1.23 0.86
C LEU A 77 -13.57 2.56 0.23
N ILE A 78 -13.69 2.63 -1.10
CA ILE A 78 -14.25 3.82 -1.78
C ILE A 78 -15.70 4.05 -1.38
N GLN A 79 -16.52 3.00 -1.26
CA GLN A 79 -17.93 3.11 -0.83
C GLN A 79 -18.04 3.58 0.63
N ILE A 80 -17.12 3.19 1.49
CA ILE A 80 -17.02 3.65 2.89
C ILE A 80 -16.60 5.13 2.93
N GLY A 81 -15.91 5.64 1.91
CA GLY A 81 -15.45 7.02 1.84
C GLY A 81 -14.00 7.23 2.25
N ILE A 82 -13.16 6.17 2.20
CA ILE A 82 -11.74 6.28 2.49
C ILE A 82 -11.01 7.00 1.35
N ARG A 83 -10.19 7.98 1.71
CA ARG A 83 -9.34 8.70 0.75
C ARG A 83 -8.18 7.82 0.33
N MET A 84 -8.17 7.41 -0.94
CA MET A 84 -7.19 6.51 -1.53
C MET A 84 -6.74 6.99 -2.91
N PRO A 85 -5.59 6.50 -3.42
CA PRO A 85 -5.22 6.66 -4.83
C PRO A 85 -6.33 6.15 -5.75
N LYS A 86 -6.60 6.85 -6.83
CA LYS A 86 -7.55 6.39 -7.85
C LYS A 86 -6.99 5.16 -8.57
N LEU A 87 -7.83 4.16 -8.76
CA LEU A 87 -7.57 3.06 -9.68
C LEU A 87 -7.63 3.60 -11.11
N LEU A 88 -6.57 3.42 -11.88
CA LEU A 88 -6.44 3.95 -13.23
C LEU A 88 -6.61 2.88 -14.30
N ASP A 89 -6.01 1.70 -14.10
CA ASP A 89 -6.08 0.60 -15.06
C ASP A 89 -5.82 -0.75 -14.37
N VAL A 90 -6.30 -1.85 -14.97
CA VAL A 90 -6.13 -3.23 -14.48
C VAL A 90 -5.90 -4.16 -15.66
N ASP A 91 -4.80 -4.91 -15.61
CA ASP A 91 -4.51 -5.98 -16.56
C ASP A 91 -4.70 -7.32 -15.84
N HIS A 92 -5.82 -7.99 -16.15
CA HIS A 92 -6.18 -9.27 -15.52
C HIS A 92 -5.29 -10.42 -15.98
N GLU A 93 -4.75 -10.35 -17.21
CA GLU A 93 -3.89 -11.41 -17.76
C GLU A 93 -2.50 -11.38 -17.10
N LYS A 94 -1.93 -10.18 -16.98
CA LYS A 94 -0.59 -9.97 -16.39
C LYS A 94 -0.64 -9.74 -14.88
N GLU A 95 -1.84 -9.70 -14.31
CA GLU A 95 -2.09 -9.40 -12.89
C GLU A 95 -1.40 -8.11 -12.43
N ARG A 96 -1.71 -7.00 -13.11
CA ARG A 96 -1.16 -5.67 -12.85
C ARG A 96 -2.24 -4.66 -12.55
N ILE A 97 -1.95 -3.79 -11.59
CA ILE A 97 -2.80 -2.66 -11.22
C ILE A 97 -2.01 -1.38 -11.46
N VAL A 98 -2.64 -0.39 -12.09
CA VAL A 98 -2.13 0.98 -12.17
C VAL A 98 -3.00 1.87 -11.33
N LYS A 99 -2.38 2.61 -10.43
CA LYS A 99 -3.05 3.57 -9.56
C LYS A 99 -2.33 4.92 -9.54
N GLU A 100 -3.06 5.95 -9.13
CA GLU A 100 -2.53 7.30 -8.93
C GLU A 100 -1.32 7.25 -8.00
N TYR A 101 -0.28 8.02 -8.32
CA TYR A 101 0.83 8.25 -7.41
C TYR A 101 0.50 9.42 -6.49
N ILE A 102 0.47 9.16 -5.20
CA ILE A 102 0.31 10.19 -4.17
C ILE A 102 1.70 10.67 -3.77
N GLU A 103 2.07 11.86 -4.25
CA GLU A 103 3.36 12.45 -3.95
C GLU A 103 3.38 13.03 -2.54
N GLY A 104 4.24 12.53 -1.67
CA GLY A 104 4.35 12.99 -0.30
C GLY A 104 5.27 12.12 0.55
N LYS A 105 5.36 12.46 1.83
CA LYS A 105 6.06 11.64 2.82
C LYS A 105 5.11 10.61 3.41
N THR A 106 5.62 9.42 3.65
CA THR A 106 4.87 8.44 4.43
C THR A 106 4.76 8.88 5.89
N VAL A 107 3.71 8.43 6.56
CA VAL A 107 3.59 8.63 8.02
C VAL A 107 4.80 8.01 8.74
N PHE A 108 5.30 6.87 8.27
CA PHE A 108 6.50 6.24 8.80
C PHE A 108 7.71 7.18 8.77
N ASP A 109 7.99 7.80 7.61
CA ASP A 109 9.08 8.75 7.46
C ASP A 109 8.90 9.98 8.36
N MET A 110 7.65 10.45 8.50
CA MET A 110 7.35 11.61 9.35
C MET A 110 7.52 11.29 10.82
N VAL A 111 7.13 10.12 11.30
CA VAL A 111 7.40 9.66 12.67
C VAL A 111 8.89 9.51 12.91
N LEU A 112 9.61 8.87 11.98
CA LEU A 112 11.06 8.67 12.09
C LEU A 112 11.82 10.00 12.22
N ASN A 113 11.37 11.05 11.55
CA ASN A 113 11.99 12.37 11.51
C ASN A 113 11.36 13.40 12.47
N ASP A 114 10.52 12.99 13.43
CA ASP A 114 9.83 13.86 14.40
C ASP A 114 9.04 15.02 13.75
N CYS A 115 8.42 14.76 12.59
CA CYS A 115 7.70 15.79 11.85
C CYS A 115 6.27 15.37 11.46
N LEU A 116 5.68 14.38 12.16
CA LEU A 116 4.29 14.00 11.95
C LEU A 116 3.35 15.11 12.45
N PRO A 117 2.54 15.75 11.58
CA PRO A 117 1.55 16.72 12.02
C PRO A 117 0.43 16.06 12.84
N GLU A 118 -0.05 16.75 13.87
CA GLU A 118 -1.18 16.29 14.68
C GLU A 118 -2.45 16.06 13.84
N SER A 119 -2.62 16.83 12.77
CA SER A 119 -3.72 16.68 11.81
C SER A 119 -3.77 15.29 11.16
N CYS A 120 -2.64 14.57 11.05
CA CYS A 120 -2.64 13.19 10.53
C CYS A 120 -3.38 12.24 11.48
N ILE A 121 -3.18 12.38 12.79
CA ILE A 121 -3.89 11.58 13.79
C ILE A 121 -5.40 11.91 13.73
N CYS A 122 -5.76 13.19 13.65
CA CYS A 122 -7.16 13.60 13.52
C CYS A 122 -7.81 12.97 12.28
N GLN A 123 -7.16 13.04 11.12
CA GLN A 123 -7.68 12.45 9.88
C GLN A 123 -7.74 10.91 9.95
N MET A 124 -6.78 10.27 10.65
CA MET A 124 -6.85 8.82 10.87
C MET A 124 -8.07 8.44 11.72
N LEU A 125 -8.35 9.19 12.78
CA LEU A 125 -9.55 8.97 13.61
C LEU A 125 -10.83 9.23 12.82
N GLU A 126 -10.85 10.20 11.92
CA GLU A 126 -11.98 10.42 10.99
C GLU A 126 -12.20 9.21 10.07
N MET A 127 -11.11 8.58 9.56
CA MET A 127 -11.21 7.33 8.82
C MET A 127 -11.77 6.18 9.70
N CYS A 128 -11.32 6.05 10.95
CA CYS A 128 -11.86 5.06 11.89
C CYS A 128 -13.37 5.25 12.13
N ASN A 129 -13.84 6.49 12.21
CA ASN A 129 -15.26 6.81 12.42
C ASN A 129 -16.18 6.31 11.28
N VAL A 130 -15.67 6.09 10.08
CA VAL A 130 -16.43 5.51 8.97
C VAL A 130 -16.14 4.03 8.76
N LEU A 131 -14.93 3.55 9.09
CA LEU A 131 -14.53 2.16 8.95
C LEU A 131 -15.23 1.24 9.96
N TYR A 132 -15.24 1.60 11.24
CA TYR A 132 -15.76 0.75 12.31
C TYR A 132 -17.27 0.48 12.19
N PRO A 133 -18.13 1.46 11.92
CA PRO A 133 -19.55 1.20 11.65
C PRO A 133 -19.79 0.32 10.41
N ALA A 134 -18.83 0.31 9.45
CA ALA A 134 -18.87 -0.54 8.28
C ALA A 134 -18.26 -1.94 8.53
N ASN A 135 -18.02 -2.31 9.80
CA ASN A 135 -17.37 -3.57 10.21
C ASN A 135 -16.05 -3.82 9.47
N THR A 136 -15.18 -2.80 9.39
CA THR A 136 -13.96 -2.85 8.56
C THR A 136 -12.77 -2.32 9.32
N ASN A 137 -11.64 -3.03 9.23
CA ASN A 137 -10.30 -2.55 9.53
C ASN A 137 -9.49 -2.42 8.23
N ILE A 138 -8.51 -1.52 8.24
CA ILE A 138 -7.44 -1.44 7.24
C ILE A 138 -6.11 -1.77 7.90
N ASP A 139 -5.04 -1.90 7.14
CA ASP A 139 -3.70 -2.03 7.72
C ASP A 139 -3.20 -0.64 8.16
N TYR A 140 -3.27 -0.37 9.46
CA TYR A 140 -2.91 0.90 10.09
C TYR A 140 -1.40 1.14 10.17
N PHE A 141 -0.57 0.30 9.55
CA PHE A 141 0.87 0.47 9.58
C PHE A 141 1.30 1.75 8.83
N PRO A 142 2.17 2.59 9.42
CA PRO A 142 2.40 3.96 8.92
C PRO A 142 3.03 4.07 7.53
N THR A 143 3.60 2.99 6.96
CA THR A 143 4.05 2.96 5.57
C THR A 143 2.90 2.98 4.57
N ASN A 144 1.68 2.62 5.00
CA ASN A 144 0.49 2.58 4.17
C ASN A 144 -0.23 3.93 4.06
N PHE A 145 0.34 4.99 4.64
CA PHE A 145 -0.25 6.32 4.64
C PHE A 145 0.72 7.37 4.13
N VAL A 146 0.23 8.24 3.25
CA VAL A 146 1.00 9.37 2.68
C VAL A 146 0.25 10.66 2.91
N LEU A 147 0.95 11.69 3.38
CA LEU A 147 0.43 13.05 3.49
C LEU A 147 0.77 13.83 2.22
N GLN A 148 -0.26 14.26 1.48
CA GLN A 148 -0.14 15.13 0.32
C GLN A 148 -0.98 16.40 0.53
N LYS A 149 -0.36 17.58 0.50
CA LYS A 149 -1.06 18.89 0.64
C LYS A 149 -2.03 18.93 1.84
N ASP A 150 -1.55 18.47 2.99
CA ASP A 150 -2.30 18.38 4.24
C ASP A 150 -3.46 17.37 4.24
N GLU A 151 -3.60 16.55 3.22
CA GLU A 151 -4.58 15.45 3.14
C GLU A 151 -3.88 14.09 3.30
N LEU A 152 -4.40 13.28 4.22
CA LEU A 152 -3.92 11.94 4.49
C LEU A 152 -4.58 10.93 3.55
N TYR A 153 -3.75 10.14 2.84
CA TYR A 153 -4.20 9.09 1.92
C TYR A 153 -3.79 7.72 2.46
N TYR A 154 -4.72 6.76 2.44
CA TYR A 154 -4.42 5.35 2.59
C TYR A 154 -4.03 4.79 1.23
N ILE A 155 -2.76 4.38 1.04
CA ILE A 155 -2.20 4.05 -0.28
C ILE A 155 -2.24 2.57 -0.63
N ASP A 156 -2.65 1.70 0.29
CA ASP A 156 -2.91 0.30 0.02
C ASP A 156 -4.42 0.07 -0.22
N TYR A 157 -4.77 -1.07 -0.82
CA TYR A 157 -6.17 -1.44 -1.08
C TYR A 157 -6.61 -2.65 -0.25
N GLU A 158 -5.91 -2.96 0.84
CA GLU A 158 -6.22 -4.07 1.73
C GLU A 158 -7.19 -3.64 2.83
N CYS A 159 -8.24 -4.42 3.04
CA CYS A 159 -9.09 -4.30 4.22
C CYS A 159 -9.55 -5.66 4.73
N ASN A 160 -9.90 -5.71 6.00
CA ASN A 160 -10.36 -6.90 6.71
C ASN A 160 -11.63 -6.59 7.51
N ASP A 161 -12.32 -7.62 7.98
CA ASP A 161 -13.40 -7.44 8.95
C ASP A 161 -12.87 -6.82 10.24
N TYR A 162 -13.72 -6.00 10.87
CA TYR A 162 -13.34 -5.32 12.10
C TYR A 162 -13.01 -6.31 13.21
N MET A 163 -11.85 -6.10 13.81
CA MET A 163 -11.39 -6.78 15.03
C MET A 163 -10.81 -5.73 15.97
N GLU A 164 -11.34 -5.66 17.20
CA GLU A 164 -10.94 -4.64 18.18
C GLU A 164 -9.45 -4.68 18.50
N GLU A 165 -8.86 -5.88 18.57
CA GLU A 165 -7.43 -6.07 18.86
C GLU A 165 -6.51 -5.50 17.76
N TRP A 166 -7.01 -5.37 16.51
CA TRP A 166 -6.28 -4.88 15.34
C TRP A 166 -6.77 -3.51 14.87
N ASN A 167 -7.56 -2.81 15.67
CA ASN A 167 -7.99 -1.45 15.36
C ASN A 167 -6.86 -0.42 15.55
N PHE A 168 -7.12 0.82 15.17
CA PHE A 168 -6.11 1.86 15.26
C PHE A 168 -5.69 2.14 16.70
N GLU A 169 -6.63 2.22 17.63
CA GLU A 169 -6.41 2.60 19.04
C GLU A 169 -5.62 1.53 19.80
N ASN A 170 -5.87 0.24 19.52
CA ASN A 170 -5.22 -0.86 20.25
C ASN A 170 -3.92 -1.32 19.59
N TRP A 171 -3.84 -1.28 18.25
CA TRP A 171 -2.68 -1.76 17.51
C TRP A 171 -1.98 -0.66 16.71
N GLY A 172 -2.68 0.09 15.88
CA GLY A 172 -2.08 1.03 14.94
C GLY A 172 -1.30 2.14 15.61
N ILE A 173 -1.87 2.78 16.63
CA ILE A 173 -1.36 3.98 17.28
C ILE A 173 0.08 3.82 17.80
N GLN A 174 0.47 2.61 18.20
CA GLN A 174 1.82 2.34 18.70
C GLN A 174 2.92 2.56 17.65
N TYR A 175 2.57 2.60 16.36
CA TYR A 175 3.51 2.86 15.27
C TYR A 175 3.44 4.31 14.74
N TRP A 176 2.50 5.12 15.24
CA TRP A 176 2.31 6.51 14.80
C TRP A 176 3.01 7.55 15.71
N SER A 177 3.89 7.07 16.56
CA SER A 177 4.81 7.88 17.37
C SER A 177 6.06 7.06 17.66
N LYS A 178 7.13 7.70 18.16
CA LYS A 178 8.40 7.03 18.52
C LYS A 178 8.27 6.21 19.80
N THR A 179 7.39 5.24 19.83
CA THR A 179 7.31 4.22 20.89
C THR A 179 8.47 3.25 20.79
N ASP A 180 8.72 2.46 21.83
CA ASP A 180 9.72 1.39 21.80
C ASP A 180 9.44 0.39 20.66
N THR A 181 8.17 0.08 20.42
CA THR A 181 7.72 -0.81 19.33
C THR A 181 8.11 -0.24 17.96
N PHE A 182 7.82 1.05 17.71
CA PHE A 182 8.21 1.71 16.46
C PHE A 182 9.75 1.74 16.29
N LEU A 183 10.47 2.10 17.35
CA LEU A 183 11.93 2.21 17.32
C LEU A 183 12.61 0.85 17.12
N GLN A 184 12.05 -0.22 17.67
CA GLN A 184 12.52 -1.58 17.40
C GLN A 184 12.31 -1.94 15.94
N TYR A 185 11.08 -1.75 15.43
CA TYR A 185 10.75 -2.04 14.03
C TYR A 185 11.66 -1.28 13.05
N SER A 186 11.88 0.02 13.29
CA SER A 186 12.72 0.86 12.40
C SER A 186 14.19 0.44 12.35
N LYS A 187 14.70 -0.21 13.41
CA LYS A 187 16.08 -0.76 13.44
C LYS A 187 16.20 -2.08 12.66
N GLU A 188 15.15 -2.87 12.66
CA GLU A 188 15.10 -4.17 11.98
C GLU A 188 14.84 -4.01 10.47
N HIS A 189 14.27 -2.86 10.05
CA HIS A 189 13.89 -2.56 8.67
C HIS A 189 14.42 -1.17 8.25
N PRO A 190 15.77 -1.00 8.15
CA PRO A 190 16.41 0.28 7.84
C PRO A 190 16.19 0.75 6.41
#